data_1c4dd07c61a742aba850d897def148f4
#
_entry.id   1c4dd07c61a742aba850d897def148f4
#
_cell.length_a   1.000
_cell.length_b   1.000
_cell.length_c   1.000
_cell.angle_alpha   90.00
_cell.angle_beta   90.00
_cell.angle_gamma   90.00
#
_symmetry.space_group_name_H-M   'P 1'
#
loop_
_entity.id
_entity.type
_entity.pdbx_description
1 polymer ?
#
loop_
_entity_poly.entity_id
_entity_poly.type
_entity_poly.pdbx_seq_one_letter_code
_entity_poly.pdbx_strand_id
1 'polypeptide(L)' 'MIRQRFRIEGMHCVGCALTVDGALEDLPGVKSASTNYARQIADVEYDERRVDAAQILAAIQAAGYRGQAL' A
#
# COMPACT_ATOMS: atom_id res chain seq x y z
N MET A 1 3.62 14.48 -7.46
CA MET A 1 3.11 13.28 -6.78
C MET A 1 1.99 12.66 -7.57
N ILE A 2 1.92 11.34 -7.55
CA ILE A 2 0.85 10.60 -8.22
C ILE A 2 0.08 9.78 -7.19
N ARG A 3 -1.12 9.40 -7.56
CA ARG A 3 -1.95 8.51 -6.75
C ARG A 3 -2.20 7.25 -7.54
N GLN A 4 -1.99 6.11 -6.91
CA GLN A 4 -2.21 4.82 -7.54
C GLN A 4 -2.95 3.90 -6.58
N ARG A 5 -3.78 3.04 -7.14
CA ARG A 5 -4.49 2.02 -6.38
C ARG A 5 -3.79 0.69 -6.51
N PHE A 6 -3.77 -0.04 -5.40
CA PHE A 6 -3.20 -1.37 -5.34
C PHE A 6 -4.23 -2.30 -4.75
N ARG A 7 -4.38 -3.47 -5.34
CA ARG A 7 -5.21 -4.50 -4.77
C ARG A 7 -4.40 -5.27 -3.76
N ILE A 8 -4.96 -5.48 -2.55
CA ILE A 8 -4.27 -6.18 -1.48
C ILE A 8 -5.02 -7.46 -1.18
N GLU A 9 -4.34 -8.59 -1.25
CA GLU A 9 -4.92 -9.89 -0.91
C GLU A 9 -4.35 -10.39 0.40
N GLY A 10 -5.16 -11.11 1.18
CA GLY A 10 -4.74 -11.70 2.43
C GLY A 10 -5.12 -10.93 3.67
N MET A 11 -5.82 -9.81 3.53
CA MET A 11 -6.33 -9.09 4.69
C MET A 11 -7.54 -9.82 5.27
N HIS A 12 -7.50 -10.08 6.57
CA HIS A 12 -8.56 -10.82 7.25
C HIS A 12 -9.35 -9.97 8.23
N CYS A 13 -8.92 -8.74 8.51
CA CYS A 13 -9.58 -7.85 9.45
C CYS A 13 -9.15 -6.40 9.20
N VAL A 14 -9.85 -5.47 9.85
CA VAL A 14 -9.54 -4.04 9.72
C VAL A 14 -8.13 -3.73 10.21
N GLY A 15 -7.65 -4.44 11.22
CA GLY A 15 -6.28 -4.26 11.71
C GLY A 15 -5.22 -4.56 10.66
N CYS A 16 -5.50 -5.49 9.74
CA CYS A 16 -4.60 -5.77 8.63
C CYS A 16 -4.47 -4.56 7.70
N ALA A 17 -5.58 -3.87 7.43
CA ALA A 17 -5.55 -2.66 6.61
C ALA A 17 -4.70 -1.57 7.26
N LEU A 18 -4.81 -1.41 8.58
CA LEU A 18 -3.99 -0.44 9.31
C LEU A 18 -2.50 -0.80 9.26
N THR A 19 -2.19 -2.08 9.33
CA THR A 19 -0.81 -2.56 9.21
C THR A 19 -0.23 -2.22 7.84
N VAL A 20 -1.01 -2.44 6.78
CA VAL A 20 -0.59 -2.09 5.42
C VAL A 20 -0.36 -0.59 5.30
N ASP A 21 -1.28 0.23 5.81
CA ASP A 21 -1.14 1.68 5.77
C ASP A 21 0.15 2.12 6.46
N GLY A 22 0.43 1.60 7.64
CA GLY A 22 1.65 1.93 8.38
C GLY A 22 2.90 1.53 7.63
N ALA A 23 2.92 0.33 7.04
CA ALA A 23 4.06 -0.14 6.28
C ALA A 23 4.33 0.74 5.06
N LEU A 24 3.27 1.18 4.37
CA LEU A 24 3.42 2.05 3.20
C LEU A 24 3.83 3.46 3.57
N GLU A 25 3.26 4.00 4.63
CA GLU A 25 3.59 5.36 5.07
C GLU A 25 5.02 5.48 5.60
N ASP A 26 5.62 4.38 6.01
CA ASP A 26 7.03 4.36 6.44
C ASP A 26 8.01 4.44 5.27
N LEU A 27 7.55 4.22 4.05
CA LEU A 27 8.44 4.28 2.89
C LEU A 27 8.78 5.73 2.55
N PRO A 28 10.09 6.04 2.36
CA PRO A 28 10.47 7.36 1.87
C PRO A 28 9.82 7.62 0.51
N GLY A 29 9.20 8.78 0.36
CA GLY A 29 8.52 9.16 -0.87
C GLY A 29 7.02 8.92 -0.87
N VAL A 30 6.50 8.14 0.05
CA VAL A 30 5.06 7.94 0.20
C VAL A 30 4.52 9.07 1.07
N LYS A 31 3.57 9.82 0.52
CA LYS A 31 2.92 10.92 1.24
C LYS A 31 1.79 10.40 2.11
N SER A 32 0.96 9.54 1.56
CA SER A 32 -0.17 8.98 2.29
C SER A 32 -0.57 7.63 1.73
N ALA A 33 -1.17 6.81 2.57
CA ALA A 33 -1.73 5.53 2.18
C ALA A 33 -3.05 5.34 2.92
N SER A 34 -4.05 4.89 2.19
CA SER A 34 -5.37 4.62 2.75
C SER A 34 -5.89 3.31 2.20
N THR A 35 -5.97 2.30 3.05
CA THR A 35 -6.42 0.97 2.66
C THR A 35 -7.87 0.78 3.05
N ASN A 36 -8.68 0.36 2.07
CA ASN A 36 -10.08 0.01 2.31
C ASN A 36 -10.17 -1.51 2.45
N TYR A 37 -10.44 -1.97 3.66
CA TYR A 37 -10.54 -3.39 3.95
C TYR A 37 -11.69 -4.06 3.18
N ALA A 38 -12.84 -3.41 3.10
CA ALA A 38 -14.00 -4.00 2.44
C ALA A 38 -13.78 -4.25 0.96
N ARG A 39 -13.04 -3.38 0.29
CA ARG A 39 -12.70 -3.50 -1.12
C ARG A 39 -11.36 -4.16 -1.36
N GLN A 40 -10.54 -4.28 -0.33
CA GLN A 40 -9.17 -4.78 -0.40
C GLN A 40 -8.32 -3.98 -1.38
N ILE A 41 -8.49 -2.68 -1.35
CA ILE A 41 -7.78 -1.74 -2.20
C ILE A 41 -7.07 -0.70 -1.34
N ALA A 42 -5.82 -0.43 -1.66
CA ALA A 42 -5.05 0.64 -1.04
C ALA A 42 -4.88 1.78 -2.03
N ASP A 43 -5.25 2.99 -1.62
CA ASP A 43 -4.96 4.22 -2.35
C ASP A 43 -3.66 4.78 -1.79
N VAL A 44 -2.65 4.94 -2.65
CA VAL A 44 -1.34 5.44 -2.23
C VAL A 44 -0.99 6.67 -3.03
N GLU A 45 -0.65 7.75 -2.32
CA GLU A 45 -0.12 8.97 -2.93
C GLU A 45 1.37 9.02 -2.64
N TYR A 46 2.18 9.08 -3.69
CA TYR A 46 3.62 9.02 -3.54
C TYR A 46 4.33 9.82 -4.62
N ASP A 47 5.60 10.13 -4.34
CA ASP A 47 6.47 10.82 -5.28
C ASP A 47 7.21 9.77 -6.13
N GLU A 48 6.85 9.67 -7.39
CA GLU A 48 7.40 8.69 -8.31
C GLU A 48 8.91 8.87 -8.56
N ARG A 49 9.46 10.00 -8.15
CA ARG A 49 10.90 10.24 -8.23
C ARG A 49 11.67 9.60 -7.09
N ARG A 50 11.01 9.27 -5.99
CA ARG A 50 11.62 8.77 -4.77
C ARG A 50 11.29 7.32 -4.51
N VAL A 51 10.12 6.88 -4.93
CA VAL A 51 9.64 5.51 -4.72
C VAL A 51 8.81 5.11 -5.94
N ASP A 52 8.86 3.84 -6.30
CA ASP A 52 8.08 3.32 -7.41
C ASP A 52 7.08 2.26 -6.94
N ALA A 53 6.22 1.81 -7.87
CA ALA A 53 5.20 0.83 -7.56
C ALA A 53 5.82 -0.50 -7.09
N ALA A 54 6.98 -0.88 -7.63
CA ALA A 54 7.64 -2.12 -7.24
C ALA A 54 8.06 -2.07 -5.77
N GLN A 55 8.55 -0.94 -5.29
CA GLN A 55 8.92 -0.76 -3.90
C GLN A 55 7.71 -0.81 -2.99
N ILE A 56 6.58 -0.22 -3.43
CA ILE A 56 5.32 -0.26 -2.68
C ILE A 56 4.84 -1.70 -2.59
N LEU A 57 4.86 -2.44 -3.69
CA LEU A 57 4.45 -3.85 -3.69
C LEU A 57 5.37 -4.69 -2.81
N ALA A 58 6.67 -4.42 -2.81
CA ALA A 58 7.60 -5.12 -1.95
C ALA A 58 7.30 -4.88 -0.47
N ALA A 59 6.92 -3.65 -0.10
CA ALA A 59 6.54 -3.32 1.26
C ALA A 59 5.26 -4.06 1.68
N ILE A 60 4.28 -4.14 0.79
CA ILE A 60 3.05 -4.89 1.02
C ILE A 60 3.39 -6.37 1.27
N GLN A 61 4.25 -6.93 0.45
CA GLN A 61 4.66 -8.32 0.56
C GLN A 61 5.44 -8.57 1.86
N ALA A 62 6.31 -7.64 2.25
CA ALA A 62 7.06 -7.74 3.49
C ALA A 62 6.15 -7.70 4.71
N ALA A 63 5.00 -7.04 4.61
CA ALA A 63 4.00 -7.01 5.68
C ALA A 63 3.18 -8.31 5.75
N GLY A 64 3.38 -9.23 4.82
CA GLY A 64 2.71 -10.53 4.82
C GLY A 64 1.49 -10.62 3.91
N TYR A 65 1.34 -9.69 2.98
CA TYR A 65 0.19 -9.66 2.07
C TYR A 65 0.65 -9.72 0.62
N ARG A 66 -0.30 -9.90 -0.28
CA ARG A 66 -0.04 -9.84 -1.72
C ARG A 66 -0.64 -8.55 -2.27
N GLY A 67 0.13 -7.86 -3.09
CA GLY A 67 -0.33 -6.64 -3.75
C GLY A 67 -0.25 -6.73 -5.24
N GLN A 68 -1.16 -6.03 -5.92
CA GLN A 68 -1.14 -5.86 -7.37
C GLN A 68 -1.44 -4.42 -7.70
N ALA A 69 -0.67 -3.84 -8.62
CA ALA A 69 -0.98 -2.52 -9.14
C ALA A 69 -2.23 -2.61 -10.03
N LEU A 70 -3.13 -1.66 -9.83
CA LEU A 70 -4.34 -1.58 -10.66
C LEU A 70 -4.17 -0.57 -11.77
#